data_e0cc2263156f1e03386eedca200d45a6
#
_entry.id   e0cc2263156f1e03386eedca200d45a6
#
_cell.length_a   1.000
_cell.length_b   1.000
_cell.length_c   1.000
_cell.angle_alpha   90.00
_cell.angle_beta   90.00
_cell.angle_gamma   90.00
#
_symmetry.space_group_name_H-M   'P 1'
#
loop_
_entity.id
_entity.type
_entity.pdbx_description
1 polymer ?
#
loop_
_entity_poly.entity_id
_entity_poly.type
_entity_poly.pdbx_seq_one_letter_code
_entity_poly.pdbx_strand_id
1 'polypeptide(L)'
;FSMTENLIIFNARVVTPIGFSARCGKEMGELCIIDNATIEVTDGIISSVGPSRGEMRDGYYQRYWHYNARGKCLLPGFVDSHTHFVFGGERAEEFSWRLKGEMERGGGIVSTVKATRECSFIQLRSKAEGFLKQMSSMGVTTVEGKSGYGLDKETELLQLKVMRSLNNDEHKRVDIVSTFLGAHAVPEEYKGRTDEYLDFIISDVLPCVAKNELAEFCDVFCEQGVFSVEQSRRLLQAAKEYGLGLKLHADEIVPQGGAELAAELS
;
A
#
# COMPACT_ATOMS: atom_id res chain seq x y z
N PHE A 1 -6.79 21.24 -7.21
CA PHE A 1 -7.68 21.83 -6.21
C PHE A 1 -6.91 21.92 -4.89
N SER A 2 -6.92 23.09 -4.24
CA SER A 2 -6.40 23.25 -2.90
C SER A 2 -7.31 22.46 -1.92
N MET A 3 -6.74 21.82 -0.87
CA MET A 3 -7.51 21.08 0.15
C MET A 3 -8.49 21.94 0.96
N THR A 4 -8.57 23.25 0.69
CA THR A 4 -9.42 24.22 1.39
C THR A 4 -10.59 24.69 0.54
N GLU A 5 -10.82 24.10 -0.63
CA GLU A 5 -11.93 24.54 -1.51
C GLU A 5 -13.19 23.75 -1.21
N ASN A 6 -14.28 24.48 -1.02
CA ASN A 6 -15.59 23.90 -0.85
C ASN A 6 -16.10 23.42 -2.22
N LEU A 7 -16.66 22.22 -2.30
CA LEU A 7 -17.06 21.56 -3.54
C LEU A 7 -18.46 20.98 -3.41
N ILE A 8 -19.28 21.18 -4.42
CA ILE A 8 -20.54 20.47 -4.60
C ILE A 8 -20.45 19.63 -5.86
N ILE A 9 -20.64 18.33 -5.71
CA ILE A 9 -20.81 17.40 -6.83
C ILE A 9 -22.29 17.06 -6.91
N PHE A 10 -22.91 17.33 -8.05
CA PHE A 10 -24.34 17.07 -8.25
C PHE A 10 -24.60 16.25 -9.50
N ASN A 11 -25.83 15.72 -9.63
CA ASN A 11 -26.21 14.84 -10.72
C ASN A 11 -25.29 13.61 -10.84
N ALA A 12 -24.93 13.03 -9.67
CA ALA A 12 -24.11 11.83 -9.58
C ALA A 12 -24.96 10.59 -9.25
N ARG A 13 -24.51 9.42 -9.66
CA ARG A 13 -24.94 8.15 -9.09
C ARG A 13 -23.89 7.73 -8.06
N VAL A 14 -24.19 7.93 -6.78
CA VAL A 14 -23.29 7.51 -5.69
C VAL A 14 -23.43 6.02 -5.47
N VAL A 15 -22.30 5.33 -5.40
CA VAL A 15 -22.22 3.91 -5.02
C VAL A 15 -21.17 3.78 -3.92
N THR A 16 -21.58 3.39 -2.72
CA THR A 16 -20.70 3.34 -1.55
C THR A 16 -21.02 2.14 -0.67
N PRO A 17 -20.04 1.56 0.08
CA PRO A 17 -20.33 0.58 1.10
C PRO A 17 -21.28 1.12 2.17
N ILE A 18 -22.02 0.23 2.84
CA ILE A 18 -22.95 0.57 3.92
C ILE A 18 -22.22 0.56 5.26
N GLY A 19 -22.42 1.59 6.09
CA GLY A 19 -21.91 1.68 7.46
C GLY A 19 -20.53 2.33 7.56
N PHE A 20 -19.97 2.30 8.78
CA PHE A 20 -18.73 3.00 9.17
C PHE A 20 -17.63 2.03 9.64
N SER A 21 -17.85 0.73 9.52
CA SER A 21 -16.89 -0.30 9.89
C SER A 21 -16.64 -1.26 8.73
N ALA A 22 -15.53 -1.99 8.81
CA ALA A 22 -15.21 -3.05 7.86
C ALA A 22 -16.36 -4.08 7.77
N ARG A 23 -16.68 -4.50 6.56
CA ARG A 23 -17.69 -5.53 6.29
C ARG A 23 -17.00 -6.83 5.96
N CYS A 24 -17.57 -7.94 6.42
CA CYS A 24 -17.02 -9.27 6.25
C CYS A 24 -18.02 -10.22 5.57
N GLY A 25 -17.51 -11.22 4.88
CA GLY A 25 -18.33 -12.27 4.26
C GLY A 25 -19.36 -11.69 3.28
N LYS A 26 -20.63 -12.09 3.43
CA LYS A 26 -21.72 -11.69 2.52
C LYS A 26 -22.03 -10.20 2.55
N GLU A 27 -21.77 -9.54 3.67
CA GLU A 27 -22.02 -8.11 3.83
C GLU A 27 -21.09 -7.23 2.98
N MET A 28 -19.97 -7.77 2.50
CA MET A 28 -19.05 -7.06 1.59
C MET A 28 -19.72 -6.63 0.27
N GLY A 29 -20.78 -7.36 -0.16
CA GLY A 29 -21.54 -7.04 -1.37
C GLY A 29 -22.67 -6.04 -1.16
N GLU A 30 -22.92 -5.60 0.07
CA GLU A 30 -23.99 -4.64 0.37
C GLU A 30 -23.55 -3.22 0.08
N LEU A 31 -24.24 -2.59 -0.88
CA LEU A 31 -23.93 -1.24 -1.35
C LEU A 31 -25.13 -0.30 -1.15
N CYS A 32 -24.85 0.92 -0.75
CA CYS A 32 -25.78 2.02 -0.82
C CYS A 32 -25.67 2.69 -2.20
N ILE A 33 -26.79 2.75 -2.93
CA ILE A 33 -26.86 3.39 -4.24
C ILE A 33 -27.84 4.55 -4.16
N ILE A 34 -27.38 5.76 -4.52
CA ILE A 34 -28.21 6.96 -4.54
C ILE A 34 -28.15 7.56 -5.95
N ASP A 35 -29.24 7.46 -6.68
CA ASP A 35 -29.36 8.07 -8.00
C ASP A 35 -29.65 9.58 -7.87
N ASN A 36 -29.18 10.36 -8.83
CA ASN A 36 -29.27 11.82 -8.84
C ASN A 36 -28.88 12.44 -7.49
N ALA A 37 -27.70 12.05 -7.00
CA ALA A 37 -27.18 12.48 -5.71
C ALA A 37 -26.48 13.84 -5.80
N THR A 38 -26.46 14.52 -4.65
CA THR A 38 -25.58 15.66 -4.37
C THR A 38 -24.66 15.32 -3.22
N ILE A 39 -23.39 15.66 -3.40
CA ILE A 39 -22.31 15.51 -2.39
C ILE A 39 -21.78 16.91 -2.08
N GLU A 40 -21.74 17.28 -0.81
CA GLU A 40 -21.16 18.52 -0.34
C GLU A 40 -19.82 18.21 0.36
N VAL A 41 -18.79 18.95 -0.02
CA VAL A 41 -17.46 18.90 0.60
C VAL A 41 -17.17 20.28 1.17
N THR A 42 -16.93 20.39 2.45
CA THR A 42 -16.60 21.61 3.16
C THR A 42 -15.24 21.45 3.84
N ASP A 43 -14.32 22.35 3.56
CA ASP A 43 -12.94 22.30 4.08
C ASP A 43 -12.25 20.94 3.84
N GLY A 44 -12.49 20.35 2.67
CA GLY A 44 -11.92 19.07 2.28
C GLY A 44 -12.61 17.83 2.86
N ILE A 45 -13.67 18.02 3.67
CA ILE A 45 -14.41 16.93 4.32
C ILE A 45 -15.79 16.79 3.67
N ILE A 46 -16.21 15.54 3.39
CA ILE A 46 -17.57 15.26 2.94
C ILE A 46 -18.55 15.58 4.08
N SER A 47 -19.29 16.67 3.95
CA SER A 47 -20.24 17.14 4.96
C SER A 47 -21.65 16.58 4.72
N SER A 48 -22.01 16.26 3.49
CA SER A 48 -23.33 15.70 3.15
C SER A 48 -23.26 14.82 1.91
N VAL A 49 -24.03 13.73 1.91
CA VAL A 49 -24.30 12.86 0.76
C VAL A 49 -25.78 12.51 0.77
N GLY A 50 -26.50 12.76 -0.30
CA GLY A 50 -27.92 12.43 -0.38
C GLY A 50 -28.56 12.70 -1.74
N PRO A 51 -29.85 12.39 -1.90
CA PRO A 51 -30.59 12.73 -3.10
C PRO A 51 -30.56 14.24 -3.36
N SER A 52 -30.51 14.64 -4.63
CA SER A 52 -30.53 16.06 -5.00
C SER A 52 -31.78 16.76 -4.46
N ARG A 53 -31.59 17.91 -3.83
CA ARG A 53 -32.68 18.74 -3.27
C ARG A 53 -33.23 19.76 -4.26
N GLY A 54 -32.91 19.65 -5.57
CA GLY A 54 -33.33 20.60 -6.59
C GLY A 54 -32.31 21.74 -6.82
N GLU A 55 -32.79 22.89 -7.36
CA GLU A 55 -31.88 24.00 -7.67
C GLU A 55 -31.28 24.63 -6.39
N MET A 56 -29.97 24.64 -6.35
CA MET A 56 -29.19 25.27 -5.28
C MET A 56 -29.08 26.76 -5.51
N ARG A 57 -30.12 27.52 -5.11
CA ARG A 57 -30.21 28.97 -5.36
C ARG A 57 -29.81 29.85 -4.19
N ASP A 58 -29.52 29.29 -3.03
CA ASP A 58 -29.19 30.08 -1.84
C ASP A 58 -27.76 30.63 -1.91
N GLY A 59 -27.54 31.84 -1.39
CA GLY A 59 -26.24 32.49 -1.37
C GLY A 59 -25.10 31.70 -0.64
N TYR A 60 -25.47 30.69 0.18
CA TYR A 60 -24.57 29.74 0.79
C TYR A 60 -23.76 28.96 -0.26
N TYR A 61 -24.41 28.44 -1.29
CA TYR A 61 -23.79 27.62 -2.33
C TYR A 61 -22.94 28.43 -3.33
N GLN A 62 -23.04 29.74 -3.36
CA GLN A 62 -22.19 30.59 -4.22
C GLN A 62 -20.71 30.54 -3.85
N ARG A 63 -20.35 30.04 -2.65
CA ARG A 63 -18.98 29.87 -2.16
C ARG A 63 -18.38 28.52 -2.50
N TYR A 64 -19.11 27.64 -3.17
CA TYR A 64 -18.68 26.30 -3.51
C TYR A 64 -18.34 26.21 -5.00
N TRP A 65 -17.33 25.42 -5.32
CA TRP A 65 -17.13 24.94 -6.68
C TRP A 65 -18.22 23.93 -7.03
N HIS A 66 -18.77 24.03 -8.23
CA HIS A 66 -19.86 23.16 -8.69
C HIS A 66 -19.36 22.23 -9.77
N TYR A 67 -19.47 20.92 -9.53
CA TYR A 67 -19.14 19.88 -10.49
C TYR A 67 -20.38 19.07 -10.85
N ASN A 68 -20.79 19.14 -12.14
CA ASN A 68 -21.86 18.31 -12.65
C ASN A 68 -21.31 16.94 -13.07
N ALA A 69 -21.66 15.88 -12.37
CA ALA A 69 -21.24 14.52 -12.69
C ALA A 69 -21.93 13.93 -13.92
N ARG A 70 -23.01 14.58 -14.43
CA ARG A 70 -23.75 14.17 -15.63
C ARG A 70 -24.21 12.72 -15.60
N GLY A 71 -24.68 12.25 -14.46
CA GLY A 71 -25.13 10.88 -14.24
C GLY A 71 -24.00 9.84 -14.10
N LYS A 72 -22.74 10.27 -14.05
CA LYS A 72 -21.61 9.35 -13.81
C LYS A 72 -21.65 8.78 -12.40
N CYS A 73 -21.13 7.57 -12.25
CA CYS A 73 -20.92 6.97 -10.92
C CYS A 73 -19.83 7.72 -10.15
N LEU A 74 -20.09 7.96 -8.88
CA LEU A 74 -19.15 8.44 -7.90
C LEU A 74 -18.96 7.35 -6.85
N LEU A 75 -17.72 6.94 -6.65
CA LEU A 75 -17.32 5.92 -5.68
C LEU A 75 -16.33 6.52 -4.69
N PRO A 76 -16.18 5.94 -3.49
CA PRO A 76 -15.01 6.17 -2.64
C PRO A 76 -13.72 5.91 -3.43
N GLY A 77 -12.65 6.63 -3.11
CA GLY A 77 -11.34 6.36 -3.70
C GLY A 77 -10.90 4.92 -3.42
N PHE A 78 -10.24 4.29 -4.40
CA PHE A 78 -9.77 2.93 -4.25
C PHE A 78 -8.56 2.87 -3.30
N VAL A 79 -8.51 1.81 -2.50
CA VAL A 79 -7.37 1.46 -1.66
C VAL A 79 -6.67 0.26 -2.27
N ASP A 80 -5.42 0.44 -2.69
CA ASP A 80 -4.57 -0.66 -3.11
C ASP A 80 -3.77 -1.16 -1.91
N SER A 81 -4.21 -2.26 -1.34
CA SER A 81 -3.73 -2.76 -0.05
C SER A 81 -2.47 -3.63 -0.14
N HIS A 82 -1.86 -3.80 -1.30
CA HIS A 82 -0.67 -4.62 -1.46
C HIS A 82 0.14 -4.23 -2.69
N THR A 83 1.19 -3.42 -2.49
CA THR A 83 2.12 -3.08 -3.56
C THR A 83 3.57 -3.03 -3.09
N HIS A 84 4.50 -3.17 -4.05
CA HIS A 84 5.94 -3.00 -3.90
C HIS A 84 6.43 -1.97 -4.91
N PHE A 85 5.91 -0.76 -4.88
CA PHE A 85 6.12 0.24 -5.95
C PHE A 85 7.47 0.98 -5.87
N VAL A 86 8.24 0.82 -4.80
CA VAL A 86 9.58 1.42 -4.67
C VAL A 86 10.66 0.38 -4.95
N PHE A 87 11.14 0.31 -6.18
CA PHE A 87 12.18 -0.63 -6.59
C PHE A 87 12.99 -0.15 -7.78
N GLY A 88 14.21 -0.70 -7.94
CA GLY A 88 15.07 -0.50 -9.11
C GLY A 88 14.87 -1.57 -10.19
N GLY A 89 15.31 -1.25 -11.41
CA GLY A 89 15.23 -2.19 -12.53
C GLY A 89 13.81 -2.42 -13.07
N GLU A 90 13.69 -3.34 -14.01
CA GLU A 90 12.43 -3.76 -14.63
C GLU A 90 12.44 -5.28 -14.85
N ARG A 91 11.31 -5.94 -14.66
CA ARG A 91 11.15 -7.39 -14.87
C ARG A 91 10.02 -7.75 -15.83
N ALA A 92 9.61 -6.81 -16.69
CA ALA A 92 8.54 -7.05 -17.65
C ALA A 92 8.86 -8.21 -18.61
N GLU A 93 10.13 -8.38 -19.00
CA GLU A 93 10.58 -9.48 -19.86
C GLU A 93 10.50 -10.84 -19.16
N GLU A 94 10.77 -10.91 -17.86
CA GLU A 94 10.63 -12.15 -17.07
C GLU A 94 9.20 -12.68 -17.09
N PHE A 95 8.22 -11.80 -17.06
CA PHE A 95 6.81 -12.19 -17.18
C PHE A 95 6.54 -12.87 -18.53
N SER A 96 7.09 -12.32 -19.62
CA SER A 96 6.98 -12.92 -20.95
C SER A 96 7.68 -14.28 -21.05
N TRP A 97 8.83 -14.44 -20.38
CA TRP A 97 9.56 -15.71 -20.35
C TRP A 97 8.81 -16.77 -19.55
N ARG A 98 8.23 -16.39 -18.41
CA ARG A 98 7.38 -17.29 -17.59
C ARG A 98 6.17 -17.80 -18.37
N LEU A 99 5.49 -16.92 -19.12
CA LEU A 99 4.38 -17.32 -19.99
C LEU A 99 4.79 -18.31 -21.10
N LYS A 100 6.06 -18.27 -21.50
CA LYS A 100 6.64 -19.20 -22.51
C LYS A 100 7.21 -20.48 -21.88
N GLY A 101 7.16 -20.65 -20.57
CA GLY A 101 7.76 -21.77 -19.83
C GLY A 101 9.28 -21.67 -19.65
N GLU A 102 9.89 -20.52 -19.98
CA GLU A 102 11.35 -20.26 -19.88
C GLU A 102 11.70 -19.68 -18.51
N MET A 103 11.31 -20.36 -17.43
CA MET A 103 11.41 -19.85 -16.04
C MET A 103 12.86 -19.61 -15.56
N GLU A 104 13.85 -20.26 -16.15
CA GLU A 104 15.25 -20.21 -15.73
C GLU A 104 16.02 -18.96 -16.23
N ARG A 105 15.44 -18.17 -17.13
CA ARG A 105 16.11 -16.99 -17.73
C ARG A 105 16.05 -15.73 -16.87
N GLY A 106 15.18 -15.67 -15.87
CA GLY A 106 14.98 -14.50 -15.01
C GLY A 106 15.73 -14.63 -13.69
N GLY A 107 16.34 -13.54 -13.23
CA GLY A 107 16.98 -13.49 -11.90
C GLY A 107 15.98 -13.43 -10.73
N GLY A 108 14.69 -13.37 -11.01
CA GLY A 108 13.64 -13.27 -10.00
C GLY A 108 13.82 -12.08 -9.08
N ILE A 109 13.55 -12.27 -7.78
CA ILE A 109 13.71 -11.24 -6.77
C ILE A 109 15.17 -10.74 -6.67
N VAL A 110 16.15 -11.60 -6.93
CA VAL A 110 17.59 -11.29 -6.83
C VAL A 110 17.97 -10.17 -7.81
N SER A 111 17.45 -10.21 -9.04
CA SER A 111 17.74 -9.17 -10.04
C SER A 111 17.16 -7.81 -9.61
N THR A 112 15.97 -7.79 -9.04
CA THR A 112 15.36 -6.56 -8.50
C THR A 112 16.14 -6.03 -7.29
N VAL A 113 16.55 -6.90 -6.39
CA VAL A 113 17.36 -6.52 -5.21
C VAL A 113 18.66 -5.85 -5.67
N LYS A 114 19.39 -6.47 -6.59
CA LYS A 114 20.63 -5.90 -7.13
C LYS A 114 20.38 -4.52 -7.74
N ALA A 115 19.39 -4.39 -8.62
CA ALA A 115 19.07 -3.13 -9.26
C ALA A 115 18.58 -2.05 -8.28
N THR A 116 17.88 -2.44 -7.22
CA THR A 116 17.41 -1.52 -6.18
C THR A 116 18.58 -0.99 -5.32
N ARG A 117 19.51 -1.85 -4.96
CA ARG A 117 20.74 -1.48 -4.23
C ARG A 117 21.64 -0.52 -5.01
N GLU A 118 21.61 -0.56 -6.33
CA GLU A 118 22.37 0.33 -7.23
C GLU A 118 21.68 1.70 -7.43
N CYS A 119 20.41 1.86 -7.02
CA CYS A 119 19.66 3.09 -7.21
C CYS A 119 19.92 4.13 -6.12
N SER A 120 20.02 5.39 -6.53
CA SER A 120 19.98 6.53 -5.61
C SER A 120 18.55 6.82 -5.13
N PHE A 121 18.44 7.59 -4.03
CA PHE A 121 17.17 8.11 -3.52
C PHE A 121 16.34 8.80 -4.61
N ILE A 122 16.99 9.65 -5.43
CA ILE A 122 16.32 10.42 -6.49
C ILE A 122 15.74 9.50 -7.56
N GLN A 123 16.48 8.46 -7.96
CA GLN A 123 16.01 7.51 -8.97
C GLN A 123 14.83 6.71 -8.47
N LEU A 124 14.90 6.16 -7.25
CA LEU A 124 13.77 5.42 -6.65
C LEU A 124 12.54 6.32 -6.48
N ARG A 125 12.72 7.55 -5.97
CA ARG A 125 11.62 8.50 -5.78
C ARG A 125 10.94 8.88 -7.08
N SER A 126 11.72 9.21 -8.12
CA SER A 126 11.16 9.60 -9.43
C SER A 126 10.37 8.47 -10.08
N LYS A 127 10.88 7.23 -10.01
CA LYS A 127 10.20 6.07 -10.53
C LYS A 127 8.89 5.78 -9.77
N ALA A 128 8.97 5.78 -8.45
CA ALA A 128 7.82 5.55 -7.57
C ALA A 128 6.73 6.61 -7.77
N GLU A 129 7.11 7.89 -7.92
CA GLU A 129 6.16 8.97 -8.25
C GLU A 129 5.42 8.72 -9.57
N GLY A 130 6.11 8.17 -10.58
CA GLY A 130 5.50 7.77 -11.84
C GLY A 130 4.40 6.72 -11.66
N PHE A 131 4.63 5.70 -10.82
CA PHE A 131 3.62 4.70 -10.47
C PHE A 131 2.44 5.29 -9.71
N LEU A 132 2.69 6.15 -8.72
CA LEU A 132 1.61 6.81 -7.97
C LEU A 132 0.74 7.69 -8.87
N LYS A 133 1.31 8.37 -9.87
CA LYS A 133 0.55 9.12 -10.88
C LYS A 133 -0.37 8.21 -11.70
N GLN A 134 0.12 7.04 -12.10
CA GLN A 134 -0.68 6.05 -12.83
C GLN A 134 -1.81 5.50 -11.95
N MET A 135 -1.51 5.07 -10.71
CA MET A 135 -2.50 4.58 -9.75
C MET A 135 -3.59 5.64 -9.49
N SER A 136 -3.19 6.89 -9.25
CA SER A 136 -4.14 8.00 -9.07
C SER A 136 -5.04 8.20 -10.29
N SER A 137 -4.51 8.05 -11.51
CA SER A 137 -5.31 8.17 -12.74
C SER A 137 -6.36 7.06 -12.89
N MET A 138 -6.17 5.93 -12.19
CA MET A 138 -7.12 4.81 -12.13
C MET A 138 -8.06 4.88 -10.91
N GLY A 139 -7.99 5.96 -10.11
CA GLY A 139 -8.87 6.17 -8.97
C GLY A 139 -8.34 5.67 -7.63
N VAL A 140 -7.09 5.23 -7.55
CA VAL A 140 -6.44 4.88 -6.27
C VAL A 140 -6.12 6.16 -5.52
N THR A 141 -6.56 6.25 -4.27
CA THR A 141 -6.33 7.37 -3.35
C THR A 141 -5.45 6.99 -2.17
N THR A 142 -5.33 5.70 -1.87
CA THR A 142 -4.48 5.17 -0.81
C THR A 142 -3.80 3.91 -1.28
N VAL A 143 -2.51 3.77 -1.02
CA VAL A 143 -1.71 2.61 -1.40
C VAL A 143 -0.90 2.11 -0.21
N GLU A 144 -0.85 0.81 0.00
CA GLU A 144 0.18 0.21 0.83
C GLU A 144 1.47 0.06 0.03
N GLY A 145 2.55 0.66 0.53
CA GLY A 145 3.89 0.49 -0.02
C GLY A 145 4.74 -0.41 0.88
N LYS A 146 5.23 -1.52 0.35
CA LYS A 146 6.14 -2.43 1.05
C LYS A 146 7.58 -2.19 0.58
N SER A 147 8.55 -2.22 1.50
CA SER A 147 9.96 -2.41 1.19
C SER A 147 10.24 -3.87 0.77
N GLY A 148 11.42 -4.41 0.94
CA GLY A 148 11.70 -5.83 0.69
C GLY A 148 12.47 -6.12 -0.59
N TYR A 149 12.94 -5.10 -1.26
CA TYR A 149 13.88 -5.24 -2.38
C TYR A 149 15.27 -4.68 -2.05
N GLY A 150 15.54 -4.34 -0.79
CA GLY A 150 16.86 -4.02 -0.31
C GLY A 150 17.58 -5.26 0.23
N LEU A 151 16.93 -5.92 1.17
CA LEU A 151 17.44 -7.06 1.94
C LEU A 151 18.77 -6.75 2.65
N ASP A 152 19.10 -5.47 2.77
CA ASP A 152 20.14 -4.91 3.62
C ASP A 152 19.59 -3.67 4.35
N LYS A 153 20.30 -3.23 5.38
CA LYS A 153 19.83 -2.12 6.22
C LYS A 153 19.68 -0.81 5.46
N GLU A 154 20.68 -0.47 4.68
CA GLU A 154 20.77 0.82 3.99
C GLU A 154 19.65 0.96 2.96
N THR A 155 19.44 -0.06 2.15
CA THR A 155 18.48 -0.03 1.05
C THR A 155 17.03 -0.19 1.54
N GLU A 156 16.78 -1.02 2.56
CA GLU A 156 15.44 -1.12 3.19
C GLU A 156 15.02 0.22 3.78
N LEU A 157 15.91 0.88 4.55
CA LEU A 157 15.64 2.21 5.07
C LEU A 157 15.51 3.26 3.96
N LEU A 158 16.24 3.11 2.86
CA LEU A 158 16.14 4.02 1.70
C LEU A 158 14.77 3.92 1.03
N GLN A 159 14.25 2.72 0.79
CA GLN A 159 12.91 2.50 0.24
C GLN A 159 11.82 3.15 1.11
N LEU A 160 11.87 2.93 2.43
CA LEU A 160 10.92 3.51 3.38
C LEU A 160 11.02 5.05 3.44
N LYS A 161 12.24 5.59 3.39
CA LYS A 161 12.46 7.05 3.32
C LYS A 161 11.90 7.66 2.03
N VAL A 162 11.98 6.94 0.91
CA VAL A 162 11.35 7.37 -0.36
C VAL A 162 9.84 7.44 -0.19
N MET A 163 9.20 6.41 0.37
CA MET A 163 7.75 6.39 0.65
C MET A 163 7.34 7.57 1.53
N ARG A 164 8.05 7.78 2.65
CA ARG A 164 7.79 8.92 3.54
C ARG A 164 7.95 10.27 2.84
N SER A 165 8.97 10.43 2.00
CA SER A 165 9.18 11.66 1.22
C SER A 165 8.03 11.93 0.25
N LEU A 166 7.50 10.90 -0.41
CA LEU A 166 6.36 11.01 -1.31
C LEU A 166 5.05 11.26 -0.55
N ASN A 167 4.88 10.64 0.62
CA ASN A 167 3.69 10.84 1.45
C ASN A 167 3.62 12.23 2.10
N ASN A 168 4.77 12.86 2.35
CA ASN A 168 4.88 14.21 2.91
C ASN A 168 4.91 15.31 1.83
N ASP A 169 4.80 14.96 0.56
CA ASP A 169 4.75 15.95 -0.53
C ASP A 169 3.40 16.70 -0.48
N GLU A 170 3.45 18.03 -0.47
CA GLU A 170 2.24 18.88 -0.45
C GLU A 170 1.33 18.67 -1.67
N HIS A 171 1.89 18.17 -2.76
CA HIS A 171 1.17 17.89 -4.01
C HIS A 171 0.86 16.40 -4.19
N LYS A 172 1.00 15.59 -3.14
CA LYS A 172 0.66 14.17 -3.22
C LYS A 172 -0.78 13.97 -3.65
N ARG A 173 -1.01 12.94 -4.44
CA ARG A 173 -2.33 12.54 -4.93
C ARG A 173 -2.84 11.25 -4.31
N VAL A 174 -1.93 10.49 -3.69
CA VAL A 174 -2.18 9.19 -3.11
C VAL A 174 -1.53 9.17 -1.73
N ASP A 175 -2.28 8.76 -0.72
CA ASP A 175 -1.75 8.50 0.61
C ASP A 175 -1.00 7.17 0.62
N ILE A 176 0.15 7.13 1.29
CA ILE A 176 1.01 5.96 1.35
C ILE A 176 1.04 5.44 2.79
N VAL A 177 0.62 4.19 2.96
CA VAL A 177 0.79 3.41 4.19
C VAL A 177 2.04 2.55 4.03
N SER A 178 3.07 2.83 4.81
CA SER A 178 4.38 2.16 4.66
C SER A 178 4.46 0.88 5.47
N THR A 179 4.94 -0.20 4.84
CA THR A 179 5.17 -1.51 5.45
C THR A 179 6.63 -1.91 5.29
N PHE A 180 7.29 -2.23 6.41
CA PHE A 180 8.63 -2.80 6.40
C PHE A 180 8.57 -4.30 6.10
N LEU A 181 9.25 -4.74 5.05
CA LEU A 181 9.32 -6.15 4.61
C LEU A 181 10.78 -6.61 4.41
N GLY A 182 11.67 -6.35 5.36
CA GLY A 182 13.05 -6.84 5.29
C GLY A 182 13.15 -8.37 5.19
N ALA A 183 12.17 -9.09 5.71
CA ALA A 183 12.06 -10.54 5.59
C ALA A 183 11.23 -10.97 4.35
N HIS A 184 11.56 -10.45 3.17
CA HIS A 184 10.94 -10.82 1.90
C HIS A 184 11.64 -12.01 1.23
N ALA A 185 12.95 -12.11 1.38
CA ALA A 185 13.77 -13.23 0.95
C ALA A 185 15.07 -13.25 1.78
N VAL A 186 15.79 -14.35 1.71
CA VAL A 186 17.14 -14.44 2.30
C VAL A 186 18.15 -13.98 1.25
N PRO A 187 18.92 -12.90 1.48
CA PRO A 187 19.89 -12.45 0.49
C PRO A 187 21.09 -13.40 0.37
N GLU A 188 21.79 -13.33 -0.75
CA GLU A 188 22.88 -14.27 -1.08
C GLU A 188 23.98 -14.29 -0.02
N GLU A 189 24.28 -13.15 0.60
CA GLU A 189 25.27 -13.01 1.69
C GLU A 189 24.90 -13.79 2.97
N TYR A 190 23.61 -14.14 3.12
CA TYR A 190 23.11 -14.98 4.24
C TYR A 190 22.59 -16.34 3.79
N LYS A 191 22.90 -16.77 2.56
CA LYS A 191 22.45 -18.07 2.05
C LYS A 191 22.81 -19.23 2.99
N GLY A 192 21.78 -20.01 3.37
CA GLY A 192 21.91 -21.09 4.33
C GLY A 192 22.03 -20.65 5.80
N ARG A 193 21.92 -19.36 6.09
CA ARG A 193 22.02 -18.76 7.44
C ARG A 193 20.80 -17.87 7.74
N THR A 194 19.60 -18.41 7.48
CA THR A 194 18.33 -17.66 7.60
C THR A 194 18.12 -17.09 8.99
N ASP A 195 18.46 -17.82 10.04
CA ASP A 195 18.32 -17.33 11.42
C ASP A 195 19.26 -16.16 11.73
N GLU A 196 20.49 -16.18 11.23
CA GLU A 196 21.42 -15.06 11.39
C GLU A 196 20.92 -13.80 10.65
N TYR A 197 20.32 -13.98 9.47
CA TYR A 197 19.69 -12.87 8.75
C TYR A 197 18.50 -12.31 9.52
N LEU A 198 17.69 -13.17 10.10
CA LEU A 198 16.55 -12.76 10.91
C LEU A 198 17.00 -12.03 12.18
N ASP A 199 18.05 -12.50 12.85
CA ASP A 199 18.68 -11.83 13.99
C ASP A 199 19.15 -10.42 13.60
N PHE A 200 19.81 -10.28 12.45
CA PHE A 200 20.22 -8.99 11.90
C PHE A 200 19.01 -8.06 11.65
N ILE A 201 17.92 -8.56 11.04
CA ILE A 201 16.71 -7.76 10.85
C ILE A 201 16.17 -7.25 12.19
N ILE A 202 16.06 -8.14 13.18
CA ILE A 202 15.45 -7.81 14.48
C ILE A 202 16.35 -6.88 15.31
N SER A 203 17.68 -7.10 15.32
CA SER A 203 18.58 -6.35 16.18
C SER A 203 19.07 -5.03 15.58
N ASP A 204 19.20 -4.95 14.25
CA ASP A 204 19.87 -3.82 13.60
C ASP A 204 18.94 -2.97 12.72
N VAL A 205 18.01 -3.60 12.01
CA VAL A 205 17.15 -2.90 11.04
C VAL A 205 15.86 -2.42 11.68
N LEU A 206 15.10 -3.31 12.30
CA LEU A 206 13.80 -3.03 12.90
C LEU A 206 13.81 -1.88 13.91
N PRO A 207 14.81 -1.80 14.83
CA PRO A 207 14.91 -0.65 15.74
C PRO A 207 15.11 0.68 15.02
N CYS A 208 15.82 0.68 13.88
CA CYS A 208 16.00 1.88 13.08
C CYS A 208 14.70 2.28 12.36
N VAL A 209 13.93 1.32 11.87
CA VAL A 209 12.60 1.57 11.27
C VAL A 209 11.68 2.20 12.30
N ALA A 210 11.57 1.60 13.48
CA ALA A 210 10.70 2.06 14.56
C ALA A 210 11.12 3.44 15.10
N LYS A 211 12.41 3.62 15.45
CA LYS A 211 12.94 4.87 16.01
C LYS A 211 12.72 6.06 15.07
N ASN A 212 12.76 5.84 13.77
CA ASN A 212 12.59 6.89 12.77
C ASN A 212 11.15 6.95 12.23
N GLU A 213 10.22 6.17 12.77
CA GLU A 213 8.81 6.13 12.34
C GLU A 213 8.67 5.96 10.81
N LEU A 214 9.44 5.02 10.23
CA LEU A 214 9.52 4.84 8.79
C LEU A 214 8.42 3.93 8.22
N ALA A 215 7.79 3.11 9.07
CA ALA A 215 6.71 2.20 8.67
C ALA A 215 5.65 2.11 9.77
N GLU A 216 4.42 1.84 9.35
CA GLU A 216 3.27 1.58 10.22
C GLU A 216 3.10 0.09 10.49
N PHE A 217 3.57 -0.74 9.56
CA PHE A 217 3.45 -2.20 9.62
C PHE A 217 4.80 -2.89 9.39
N CYS A 218 4.90 -4.12 9.92
CA CYS A 218 5.95 -5.07 9.59
C CYS A 218 5.32 -6.31 8.95
N ASP A 219 5.93 -6.80 7.89
CA ASP A 219 5.48 -7.95 7.11
C ASP A 219 6.61 -8.98 6.98
N VAL A 220 6.28 -10.24 6.73
CA VAL A 220 7.23 -11.33 6.50
C VAL A 220 6.68 -12.29 5.45
N PHE A 221 7.56 -12.83 4.61
CA PHE A 221 7.21 -13.87 3.65
C PHE A 221 7.30 -15.25 4.31
N CYS A 222 6.20 -15.66 4.95
CA CYS A 222 6.06 -16.97 5.57
C CYS A 222 5.75 -18.03 4.51
N GLU A 223 6.78 -18.62 3.93
CA GLU A 223 6.65 -19.56 2.84
C GLU A 223 7.72 -20.65 2.90
N GLN A 224 7.40 -21.85 2.42
CA GLN A 224 8.33 -22.97 2.37
C GLN A 224 9.61 -22.60 1.59
N GLY A 225 10.76 -22.77 2.24
CA GLY A 225 12.06 -22.43 1.66
C GLY A 225 12.44 -20.96 1.75
N VAL A 226 11.63 -20.11 2.41
CA VAL A 226 11.96 -18.71 2.70
C VAL A 226 12.04 -18.51 4.22
N PHE A 227 10.92 -18.19 4.89
CA PHE A 227 10.86 -18.11 6.36
C PHE A 227 9.80 -19.07 6.88
N SER A 228 10.16 -19.86 7.89
CA SER A 228 9.24 -20.77 8.57
C SER A 228 8.23 -19.99 9.42
N VAL A 229 7.15 -20.68 9.84
CA VAL A 229 6.16 -20.12 10.78
C VAL A 229 6.81 -19.61 12.05
N GLU A 230 7.77 -20.35 12.62
CA GLU A 230 8.46 -19.96 13.85
C GLU A 230 9.38 -18.76 13.66
N GLN A 231 10.11 -18.69 12.55
CA GLN A 231 10.90 -17.53 12.18
C GLN A 231 10.04 -16.30 11.97
N SER A 232 8.90 -16.45 11.28
CA SER A 232 7.92 -15.39 11.07
C SER A 232 7.31 -14.89 12.38
N ARG A 233 6.96 -15.82 13.28
CA ARG A 233 6.48 -15.50 14.64
C ARG A 233 7.47 -14.62 15.39
N ARG A 234 8.76 -15.00 15.39
CA ARG A 234 9.83 -14.30 16.10
C ARG A 234 9.97 -12.86 15.62
N LEU A 235 9.97 -12.64 14.30
CA LEU A 235 10.04 -11.29 13.74
C LEU A 235 8.81 -10.46 14.08
N LEU A 236 7.61 -11.02 13.88
CA LEU A 236 6.36 -10.29 14.10
C LEU A 236 6.15 -9.94 15.58
N GLN A 237 6.54 -10.83 16.50
CA GLN A 237 6.52 -10.51 17.94
C GLN A 237 7.46 -9.35 18.28
N ALA A 238 8.68 -9.36 17.74
CA ALA A 238 9.61 -8.24 17.90
C ALA A 238 9.06 -6.94 17.30
N ALA A 239 8.42 -6.99 16.15
CA ALA A 239 7.77 -5.83 15.53
C ALA A 239 6.62 -5.27 16.38
N LYS A 240 5.83 -6.16 17.00
CA LYS A 240 4.74 -5.78 17.92
C LYS A 240 5.26 -5.03 19.15
N GLU A 241 6.43 -5.40 19.69
CA GLU A 241 7.08 -4.69 20.80
C GLU A 241 7.47 -3.26 20.45
N TYR A 242 7.75 -2.98 19.18
CA TYR A 242 7.99 -1.63 18.66
C TYR A 242 6.71 -0.89 18.26
N GLY A 243 5.53 -1.48 18.47
CA GLY A 243 4.24 -0.85 18.17
C GLY A 243 3.84 -0.88 16.71
N LEU A 244 4.53 -1.67 15.86
CA LEU A 244 4.14 -1.84 14.46
C LEU A 244 2.93 -2.78 14.34
N GLY A 245 2.02 -2.46 13.43
CA GLY A 245 0.99 -3.39 12.99
C GLY A 245 1.61 -4.59 12.26
N LEU A 246 0.95 -5.73 12.31
CA LEU A 246 1.50 -6.98 11.76
C LEU A 246 0.81 -7.35 10.46
N LYS A 247 1.59 -7.83 9.50
CA LYS A 247 1.14 -8.41 8.23
C LYS A 247 1.92 -9.68 7.95
N LEU A 248 1.38 -10.50 7.06
CA LEU A 248 1.99 -11.78 6.71
C LEU A 248 1.66 -12.12 5.26
N HIS A 249 2.69 -12.37 4.44
CA HIS A 249 2.53 -13.16 3.23
C HIS A 249 2.44 -14.62 3.65
N ALA A 250 1.29 -15.24 3.47
CA ALA A 250 1.02 -16.56 3.99
C ALA A 250 0.40 -17.45 2.92
N ASP A 251 0.89 -18.70 2.87
CA ASP A 251 0.27 -19.77 2.09
C ASP A 251 0.09 -19.38 0.60
N GLU A 252 1.06 -18.64 0.04
CA GLU A 252 1.01 -18.15 -1.34
C GLU A 252 1.30 -19.30 -2.34
N ILE A 253 2.26 -20.14 -2.01
CA ILE A 253 2.69 -21.27 -2.84
C ILE A 253 2.24 -22.58 -2.20
N VAL A 254 2.59 -22.76 -0.91
CA VAL A 254 2.29 -23.98 -0.16
C VAL A 254 1.68 -23.63 1.21
N PRO A 255 0.52 -24.20 1.57
CA PRO A 255 -0.01 -24.06 2.92
C PRO A 255 0.95 -24.62 3.97
N GLN A 256 1.41 -23.78 4.89
CA GLN A 256 2.31 -24.20 5.98
C GLN A 256 1.92 -23.69 7.37
N GLY A 257 0.73 -23.09 7.52
CA GLY A 257 0.23 -22.57 8.79
C GLY A 257 0.46 -21.07 8.99
N GLY A 258 0.75 -20.34 7.92
CA GLY A 258 0.92 -18.89 7.98
C GLY A 258 -0.39 -18.16 8.30
N ALA A 259 -1.51 -18.62 7.77
CA ALA A 259 -2.84 -18.05 8.08
C ALA A 259 -3.22 -18.28 9.55
N GLU A 260 -2.90 -19.43 10.13
CA GLU A 260 -3.10 -19.71 11.55
C GLU A 260 -2.23 -18.81 12.43
N LEU A 261 -0.98 -18.59 12.05
CA LEU A 261 -0.09 -17.65 12.74
C LEU A 261 -0.65 -16.22 12.72
N ALA A 262 -1.18 -15.77 11.57
CA ALA A 262 -1.80 -14.46 11.48
C ALA A 262 -3.00 -14.31 12.44
N ALA A 263 -3.84 -15.33 12.52
CA ALA A 263 -4.98 -15.37 13.47
C ALA A 263 -4.53 -15.38 14.94
N GLU A 264 -3.41 -16.04 15.25
CA GLU A 264 -2.87 -16.10 16.62
C GLU A 264 -2.29 -14.77 17.09
N LEU A 265 -1.67 -14.00 16.19
CA LEU A 265 -0.99 -12.74 16.52
C LEU A 265 -1.91 -11.51 16.46
N SER A 266 -3.16 -11.66 15.98
CA SER A 266 -4.17 -10.59 15.81
C SER A 266 -4.62 -9.94 17.12
#